data_95c2ebd4293c5e6e24edc0a67c7b1e1c
#
_entry.id   95c2ebd4293c5e6e24edc0a67c7b1e1c
#
_cell.length_a   1.000
_cell.length_b   1.000
_cell.length_c   1.000
_cell.angle_alpha   90.00
_cell.angle_beta   90.00
_cell.angle_gamma   90.00
#
_symmetry.space_group_name_H-M   'P 1'
#
loop_
_entity.id
_entity.type
_entity.pdbx_description
1 polymer ?
#
loop_
_entity_poly.entity_id
_entity_poly.type
_entity_poly.pdbx_seq_one_letter_code
_entity_poly.pdbx_strand_id
1 'polypeptide(L)'
;MSDFDDSRPIDVTHTGGASGNGHDSGNGAGADPRANRPIRKDERVISERGLYVESWLPERRSRRKPLYLLHGELGGSWQWHKFLGYFAPRGWEGHALNLRGHYWSETADFAEIDMNTYIDDVIAAADMMPRPPIVIGHGMGGLLAMRLAQAVPISGLILISPALPALLLEPPPSHMVRLLPERYKRELLGWDGPIAPLQAANPDLTSADVSRIQYMLGAESGAARRQMLEGVEVDRDEMADVPRLVIGGGLDHWFSDADSHRLAEWLGADFISFSELSHYGLITGENTAERVAESIRAFIESHRL
;
A
#
# COMPACT_ATOMS: atom_id res chain seq x y z
N MET A 1 -40.17 -5.42 6.63
CA MET A 1 -40.56 -4.64 7.82
C MET A 1 -39.69 -5.09 8.95
N SER A 2 -38.62 -4.35 9.19
CA SER A 2 -38.02 -4.05 10.51
C SER A 2 -36.70 -3.33 10.24
N ASP A 3 -36.73 -2.07 10.60
CA ASP A 3 -35.66 -1.10 10.54
C ASP A 3 -34.49 -1.49 11.46
N PHE A 4 -33.27 -1.33 11.02
CA PHE A 4 -32.12 -1.12 11.88
C PHE A 4 -31.35 0.11 11.38
N ASP A 5 -31.73 1.24 11.94
CA ASP A 5 -30.93 2.47 12.01
C ASP A 5 -30.02 2.33 13.24
N ASP A 6 -28.71 2.37 13.06
CA ASP A 6 -27.75 2.56 14.15
C ASP A 6 -26.57 3.41 13.73
N SER A 7 -26.84 4.70 13.58
CA SER A 7 -25.85 5.76 13.44
C SER A 7 -25.52 6.32 14.81
N ARG A 8 -24.46 5.82 15.48
CA ARG A 8 -23.84 6.52 16.62
C ARG A 8 -22.32 6.51 16.51
N PRO A 9 -21.66 7.66 16.61
CA PRO A 9 -20.22 7.74 16.70
C PRO A 9 -19.73 7.27 18.09
N ILE A 10 -18.71 6.44 18.11
CA ILE A 10 -18.05 6.02 19.35
C ILE A 10 -17.07 7.11 19.75
N ASP A 11 -17.39 7.80 20.83
CA ASP A 11 -16.51 8.76 21.53
C ASP A 11 -15.59 7.99 22.49
N VAL A 12 -14.28 8.02 22.23
CA VAL A 12 -13.27 7.40 23.10
C VAL A 12 -12.43 8.52 23.73
N THR A 13 -12.92 9.08 24.82
CA THR A 13 -12.11 9.88 25.73
C THR A 13 -11.42 8.97 26.74
N HIS A 14 -10.10 8.82 26.64
CA HIS A 14 -9.30 8.24 27.73
C HIS A 14 -8.72 9.35 28.62
N THR A 15 -9.23 9.42 29.85
CA THR A 15 -8.61 10.16 30.97
C THR A 15 -7.64 9.23 31.70
N GLY A 16 -6.46 9.77 31.95
CA GLY A 16 -5.32 9.10 32.50
C GLY A 16 -5.33 8.79 33.99
N GLY A 17 -4.30 8.16 34.44
CA GLY A 17 -3.92 7.98 35.84
C GLY A 17 -2.45 7.69 35.92
N ALA A 18 -1.71 8.59 36.55
CA ALA A 18 -0.27 8.47 36.79
C ALA A 18 0.01 7.56 38.00
N SER A 19 1.07 6.77 37.94
CA SER A 19 2.19 6.79 38.92
C SER A 19 3.04 5.52 38.81
N GLY A 20 4.38 5.66 38.92
CA GLY A 20 5.30 4.57 39.20
C GLY A 20 6.70 4.78 38.63
N ASN A 21 7.61 5.26 39.43
CA ASN A 21 9.04 5.39 39.22
C ASN A 21 9.69 4.03 38.87
N GLY A 22 10.53 4.01 37.84
CA GLY A 22 11.48 2.96 37.58
C GLY A 22 12.62 3.51 36.70
N HIS A 23 13.80 3.70 37.31
CA HIS A 23 15.03 3.98 36.57
C HIS A 23 15.33 2.83 35.64
N ASP A 24 15.40 3.10 34.36
CA ASP A 24 16.14 2.27 33.42
C ASP A 24 16.94 3.16 32.44
N SER A 25 18.25 3.01 32.50
CA SER A 25 19.21 3.71 31.68
C SER A 25 19.35 2.97 30.34
N GLY A 26 18.45 3.24 29.40
CA GLY A 26 18.49 2.78 28.03
C GLY A 26 18.71 3.95 27.08
N ASN A 27 19.70 3.85 26.23
CA ASN A 27 20.12 4.80 25.20
C ASN A 27 18.95 5.09 24.24
N GLY A 28 18.07 6.01 24.57
CA GLY A 28 16.91 6.39 23.79
C GLY A 28 17.31 7.34 22.68
N ALA A 29 17.28 6.88 21.43
CA ALA A 29 17.08 7.81 20.31
C ALA A 29 15.84 8.66 20.63
N GLY A 30 16.02 9.97 20.84
CA GLY A 30 14.96 10.87 21.27
C GLY A 30 13.78 10.79 20.30
N ALA A 31 12.56 10.61 20.83
CA ALA A 31 11.35 10.54 20.05
C ALA A 31 11.27 11.75 19.10
N ASP A 32 10.97 11.52 17.82
CA ASP A 32 10.84 12.61 16.82
C ASP A 32 9.72 13.57 17.26
N PRO A 33 10.04 14.83 17.61
CA PRO A 33 9.05 15.78 18.10
C PRO A 33 7.94 16.09 17.09
N ARG A 34 8.10 15.66 15.85
CA ARG A 34 7.10 15.82 14.78
C ARG A 34 6.05 14.69 14.80
N ALA A 35 6.32 13.55 15.44
CA ALA A 35 5.44 12.38 15.40
C ALA A 35 4.01 12.64 15.92
N ASN A 36 3.83 13.62 16.82
CA ASN A 36 2.55 13.95 17.47
C ASN A 36 1.94 15.28 16.99
N ARG A 37 2.36 15.81 15.84
CA ARG A 37 1.74 17.02 15.31
C ARG A 37 0.31 16.72 14.85
N PRO A 38 -0.63 17.69 15.02
CA PRO A 38 -1.99 17.52 14.55
C PRO A 38 -2.05 17.34 13.02
N ILE A 39 -2.99 16.52 12.60
CA ILE A 39 -3.26 16.21 11.21
C ILE A 39 -4.73 16.47 10.89
N ARG A 40 -5.02 16.66 9.60
CA ARG A 40 -6.39 16.72 9.08
C ARG A 40 -6.61 15.52 8.17
N LYS A 41 -7.71 14.81 8.35
CA LYS A 41 -8.17 13.78 7.45
C LYS A 41 -9.18 14.38 6.49
N ASP A 42 -9.06 14.05 5.23
CA ASP A 42 -9.95 14.49 4.16
C ASP A 42 -10.29 13.27 3.30
N GLU A 43 -11.51 13.24 2.80
CA GLU A 43 -12.05 12.17 1.98
C GLU A 43 -12.57 12.79 0.70
N ARG A 44 -12.13 12.26 -0.44
CA ARG A 44 -12.55 12.75 -1.74
C ARG A 44 -13.08 11.63 -2.60
N VAL A 45 -14.20 11.90 -3.25
CA VAL A 45 -14.75 11.03 -4.29
C VAL A 45 -14.51 11.70 -5.63
N ILE A 46 -13.88 10.98 -6.55
CA ILE A 46 -13.81 11.34 -7.96
C ILE A 46 -15.13 10.90 -8.56
N SER A 47 -16.13 11.77 -8.53
CA SER A 47 -17.54 11.45 -8.85
C SER A 47 -17.75 10.86 -10.24
N GLU A 48 -16.96 11.29 -11.22
CA GLU A 48 -17.04 10.81 -12.61
C GLU A 48 -16.62 9.34 -12.78
N ARG A 49 -15.88 8.80 -11.80
CA ARG A 49 -15.36 7.42 -11.83
C ARG A 49 -15.74 6.61 -10.60
N GLY A 50 -16.41 7.20 -9.63
CA GLY A 50 -16.76 6.54 -8.36
C GLY A 50 -15.55 6.13 -7.51
N LEU A 51 -14.39 6.78 -7.71
CA LEU A 51 -13.17 6.45 -6.98
C LEU A 51 -13.07 7.25 -5.68
N TYR A 52 -12.70 6.59 -4.60
CA TYR A 52 -12.49 7.19 -3.30
C TYR A 52 -11.01 7.34 -2.99
N VAL A 53 -10.61 8.53 -2.55
CA VAL A 53 -9.24 8.84 -2.12
C VAL A 53 -9.25 9.30 -0.67
N GLU A 54 -8.63 8.54 0.20
CA GLU A 54 -8.41 8.90 1.60
C GLU A 54 -7.14 9.74 1.71
N SER A 55 -7.25 10.93 2.29
CA SER A 55 -6.14 11.88 2.39
C SER A 55 -5.85 12.23 3.85
N TRP A 56 -4.60 12.03 4.28
CA TRP A 56 -4.12 12.51 5.58
C TRP A 56 -3.13 13.64 5.34
N LEU A 57 -3.45 14.80 5.88
CA LEU A 57 -2.80 16.06 5.58
C LEU A 57 -2.18 16.63 6.86
N PRO A 58 -1.00 17.27 6.78
CA PRO A 58 -0.49 18.04 7.91
C PRO A 58 -1.42 19.23 8.19
N GLU A 59 -1.47 19.66 9.44
CA GLU A 59 -2.29 20.81 9.85
C GLU A 59 -2.00 22.06 9.00
N ARG A 60 -0.72 22.30 8.72
CA ARG A 60 -0.28 23.39 7.84
C ARG A 60 0.03 22.86 6.46
N ARG A 61 -0.40 23.58 5.42
CA ARG A 61 -0.14 23.21 4.03
C ARG A 61 1.35 22.92 3.81
N SER A 62 1.62 21.76 3.27
CA SER A 62 2.98 21.30 2.97
C SER A 62 3.52 21.92 1.66
N ARG A 63 4.84 22.10 1.63
CA ARG A 63 5.58 22.37 0.38
C ARG A 63 6.29 21.13 -0.15
N ARG A 64 6.24 20.01 0.59
CA ARG A 64 6.81 18.73 0.19
C ARG A 64 6.01 18.12 -0.96
N LYS A 65 6.62 17.23 -1.73
CA LYS A 65 5.91 16.45 -2.74
C LYS A 65 4.83 15.59 -2.06
N PRO A 66 3.60 15.52 -2.61
CA PRO A 66 2.57 14.64 -2.04
C PRO A 66 2.96 13.17 -2.23
N LEU A 67 2.50 12.31 -1.34
CA LEU A 67 2.61 10.86 -1.46
C LEU A 67 1.32 10.33 -2.07
N TYR A 68 1.42 9.56 -3.13
CA TYR A 68 0.30 8.86 -3.75
C TYR A 68 0.47 7.35 -3.56
N LEU A 69 -0.45 6.72 -2.81
CA LEU A 69 -0.31 5.37 -2.31
C LEU A 69 -1.32 4.43 -2.99
N LEU A 70 -0.80 3.36 -3.60
CA LEU A 70 -1.53 2.38 -4.39
C LEU A 70 -1.48 1.01 -3.70
N HIS A 71 -2.66 0.50 -3.29
CA HIS A 71 -2.77 -0.77 -2.59
C HIS A 71 -2.59 -1.98 -3.51
N GLY A 72 -2.28 -3.13 -2.91
CA GLY A 72 -2.22 -4.43 -3.57
C GLY A 72 -3.59 -5.10 -3.72
N GLU A 73 -3.58 -6.35 -4.21
CA GLU A 73 -4.79 -7.16 -4.40
C GLU A 73 -5.63 -7.25 -3.12
N LEU A 74 -6.95 -7.29 -3.27
CA LEU A 74 -7.94 -7.40 -2.18
C LEU A 74 -7.92 -6.23 -1.19
N GLY A 75 -7.06 -5.24 -1.42
CA GLY A 75 -6.74 -4.18 -0.47
C GLY A 75 -7.67 -2.96 -0.55
N GLY A 76 -7.15 -1.86 0.00
CA GLY A 76 -7.78 -0.55 0.02
C GLY A 76 -6.89 0.45 0.75
N SER A 77 -7.36 1.69 0.89
CA SER A 77 -6.64 2.77 1.60
C SER A 77 -6.21 2.39 3.03
N TRP A 78 -6.96 1.50 3.68
CA TRP A 78 -6.68 1.00 5.03
C TRP A 78 -5.27 0.38 5.17
N GLN A 79 -4.72 -0.19 4.10
CA GLN A 79 -3.36 -0.75 4.11
C GLN A 79 -2.31 0.31 4.42
N TRP A 80 -2.60 1.56 4.13
CA TRP A 80 -1.68 2.69 4.25
C TRP A 80 -1.82 3.49 5.53
N HIS A 81 -2.73 3.12 6.45
CA HIS A 81 -2.98 3.90 7.67
C HIS A 81 -1.73 4.09 8.54
N LYS A 82 -0.84 3.08 8.63
CA LYS A 82 0.43 3.21 9.35
C LYS A 82 1.35 4.23 8.67
N PHE A 83 1.45 4.19 7.34
CA PHE A 83 2.24 5.13 6.56
C PHE A 83 1.68 6.55 6.63
N LEU A 84 0.38 6.69 6.40
CA LEU A 84 -0.30 7.98 6.51
C LEU A 84 -0.10 8.60 7.91
N GLY A 85 -0.24 7.79 8.97
CA GLY A 85 0.01 8.19 10.36
C GLY A 85 1.46 8.56 10.64
N TYR A 86 2.41 7.94 9.95
CA TYR A 86 3.83 8.28 10.05
C TYR A 86 4.17 9.59 9.32
N PHE A 87 3.71 9.74 8.07
CA PHE A 87 4.12 10.82 7.19
C PHE A 87 3.38 12.14 7.44
N ALA A 88 2.06 12.12 7.68
CA ALA A 88 1.26 13.33 7.80
C ALA A 88 1.71 14.24 8.95
N PRO A 89 1.97 13.77 10.18
CA PRO A 89 2.50 14.62 11.25
C PRO A 89 3.88 15.19 10.93
N ARG A 90 4.66 14.49 10.07
CA ARG A 90 5.99 14.90 9.66
C ARG A 90 5.99 15.85 8.45
N GLY A 91 4.80 16.24 7.99
CA GLY A 91 4.60 17.31 7.00
C GLY A 91 4.46 16.83 5.56
N TRP A 92 4.15 15.56 5.30
CA TRP A 92 3.77 15.06 3.97
C TRP A 92 2.25 14.97 3.83
N GLU A 93 1.73 15.41 2.70
CA GLU A 93 0.36 15.13 2.29
C GLU A 93 0.33 13.70 1.73
N GLY A 94 -0.46 12.79 2.30
CA GLY A 94 -0.59 11.42 1.84
C GLY A 94 -1.99 11.17 1.30
N HIS A 95 -2.09 10.55 0.12
CA HIS A 95 -3.32 10.28 -0.60
C HIS A 95 -3.36 8.80 -0.99
N ALA A 96 -4.23 8.03 -0.35
CA ALA A 96 -4.41 6.60 -0.60
C ALA A 96 -5.68 6.37 -1.43
N LEU A 97 -5.49 5.85 -2.64
CA LEU A 97 -6.59 5.50 -3.54
C LEU A 97 -7.21 4.16 -3.11
N ASN A 98 -8.53 4.07 -3.16
CA ASN A 98 -9.23 2.81 -3.32
C ASN A 98 -9.53 2.59 -4.80
N LEU A 99 -9.01 1.51 -5.38
CA LEU A 99 -9.32 1.12 -6.74
C LEU A 99 -10.83 0.85 -6.90
N ARG A 100 -11.34 0.90 -8.11
CA ARG A 100 -12.73 0.60 -8.45
C ARG A 100 -13.17 -0.75 -7.85
N GLY A 101 -14.36 -0.77 -7.25
CA GLY A 101 -14.89 -1.96 -6.59
C GLY A 101 -14.31 -2.24 -5.21
N HIS A 102 -13.29 -1.49 -4.78
CA HIS A 102 -12.62 -1.70 -3.50
C HIS A 102 -13.08 -0.69 -2.45
N TYR A 103 -13.32 -1.21 -1.26
CA TYR A 103 -13.57 -0.48 -0.01
C TYR A 103 -14.64 0.63 -0.14
N TRP A 104 -14.26 1.90 -0.16
CA TRP A 104 -15.18 3.05 -0.25
C TRP A 104 -15.38 3.57 -1.67
N SER A 105 -14.65 3.05 -2.66
CA SER A 105 -14.95 3.32 -4.06
C SER A 105 -16.28 2.67 -4.45
N GLU A 106 -16.93 3.21 -5.49
CA GLU A 106 -18.20 2.70 -5.98
C GLU A 106 -18.13 1.20 -6.26
N THR A 107 -19.19 0.49 -5.89
CA THR A 107 -19.31 -0.94 -6.17
C THR A 107 -19.29 -1.19 -7.68
N ALA A 108 -18.51 -2.17 -8.10
CA ALA A 108 -18.38 -2.55 -9.50
C ALA A 108 -18.45 -4.07 -9.65
N ASP A 109 -18.82 -4.52 -10.84
CA ASP A 109 -18.72 -5.95 -11.18
C ASP A 109 -17.26 -6.29 -11.50
N PHE A 110 -16.64 -7.09 -10.65
CA PHE A 110 -15.25 -7.51 -10.84
C PHE A 110 -15.03 -8.35 -12.10
N ALA A 111 -16.08 -8.93 -12.68
CA ALA A 111 -16.00 -9.63 -13.97
C ALA A 111 -15.73 -8.67 -15.14
N GLU A 112 -16.10 -7.40 -15.01
CA GLU A 112 -15.91 -6.36 -16.02
C GLU A 112 -14.63 -5.54 -15.81
N ILE A 113 -13.88 -5.81 -14.73
CA ILE A 113 -12.66 -5.09 -14.38
C ILE A 113 -11.44 -5.91 -14.80
N ASP A 114 -10.53 -5.26 -15.49
CA ASP A 114 -9.21 -5.79 -15.86
C ASP A 114 -8.07 -4.87 -15.40
N MET A 115 -6.84 -5.22 -15.71
CA MET A 115 -5.66 -4.43 -15.31
C MET A 115 -5.65 -3.05 -15.97
N ASN A 116 -6.12 -2.92 -17.21
CA ASN A 116 -6.19 -1.63 -17.90
C ASN A 116 -7.20 -0.70 -17.21
N THR A 117 -8.31 -1.25 -16.75
CA THR A 117 -9.31 -0.51 -15.94
C THR A 117 -8.65 0.10 -14.69
N TYR A 118 -7.84 -0.68 -13.97
CA TYR A 118 -7.12 -0.18 -12.79
C TYR A 118 -6.03 0.84 -13.16
N ILE A 119 -5.31 0.64 -14.27
CA ILE A 119 -4.32 1.61 -14.77
C ILE A 119 -5.01 2.95 -15.07
N ASP A 120 -6.14 2.94 -15.75
CA ASP A 120 -6.91 4.15 -16.05
C ASP A 120 -7.41 4.86 -14.78
N ASP A 121 -7.78 4.09 -13.75
CA ASP A 121 -8.21 4.64 -12.46
C ASP A 121 -7.06 5.34 -11.73
N VAL A 122 -5.87 4.72 -11.67
CA VAL A 122 -4.72 5.34 -10.99
C VAL A 122 -4.22 6.59 -11.73
N ILE A 123 -4.28 6.60 -13.06
CA ILE A 123 -3.94 7.78 -13.87
C ILE A 123 -4.92 8.92 -13.59
N ALA A 124 -6.23 8.64 -13.63
CA ALA A 124 -7.25 9.65 -13.38
C ALA A 124 -7.18 10.24 -11.97
N ALA A 125 -6.88 9.40 -10.97
CA ALA A 125 -6.74 9.88 -9.60
C ALA A 125 -5.44 10.70 -9.39
N ALA A 126 -4.40 10.46 -10.19
CA ALA A 126 -3.18 11.25 -10.14
C ALA A 126 -3.40 12.72 -10.53
N ASP A 127 -4.36 13.00 -11.39
CA ASP A 127 -4.73 14.38 -11.80
C ASP A 127 -5.24 15.24 -10.61
N MET A 128 -5.69 14.61 -9.52
CA MET A 128 -6.08 15.30 -8.30
C MET A 128 -4.90 15.77 -7.45
N MET A 129 -3.70 15.30 -7.73
CA MET A 129 -2.52 15.66 -6.95
C MET A 129 -2.13 17.11 -7.21
N PRO A 130 -1.85 17.90 -6.17
CA PRO A 130 -1.54 19.32 -6.33
C PRO A 130 -0.20 19.57 -7.05
N ARG A 131 0.61 18.55 -7.16
CA ARG A 131 1.97 18.55 -7.78
C ARG A 131 2.33 17.11 -8.17
N PRO A 132 3.31 16.89 -9.07
CA PRO A 132 3.81 15.54 -9.34
C PRO A 132 4.13 14.79 -8.05
N PRO A 133 3.48 13.65 -7.77
CA PRO A 133 3.62 12.94 -6.50
C PRO A 133 4.88 12.07 -6.43
N ILE A 134 5.26 11.67 -5.24
CA ILE A 134 6.03 10.45 -5.01
C ILE A 134 5.01 9.31 -4.96
N VAL A 135 5.13 8.37 -5.88
CA VAL A 135 4.20 7.23 -5.98
C VAL A 135 4.74 6.06 -5.17
N ILE A 136 3.91 5.49 -4.32
CA ILE A 136 4.24 4.33 -3.47
C ILE A 136 3.25 3.22 -3.80
N GLY A 137 3.71 2.10 -4.34
CA GLY A 137 2.87 0.96 -4.70
C GLY A 137 3.27 -0.33 -3.98
N HIS A 138 2.28 -1.11 -3.55
CA HIS A 138 2.48 -2.39 -2.87
C HIS A 138 1.86 -3.53 -3.67
N GLY A 139 2.58 -4.65 -3.86
CA GLY A 139 2.09 -5.80 -4.61
C GLY A 139 1.66 -5.43 -6.04
N MET A 140 0.40 -5.72 -6.39
CA MET A 140 -0.22 -5.28 -7.65
C MET A 140 -0.16 -3.75 -7.81
N GLY A 141 -0.32 -2.99 -6.73
CA GLY A 141 -0.18 -1.52 -6.74
C GLY A 141 1.21 -1.06 -7.16
N GLY A 142 2.25 -1.87 -6.97
CA GLY A 142 3.59 -1.61 -7.49
C GLY A 142 3.64 -1.67 -9.02
N LEU A 143 2.95 -2.64 -9.63
CA LEU A 143 2.83 -2.73 -11.08
C LEU A 143 2.02 -1.56 -11.66
N LEU A 144 0.92 -1.19 -10.99
CA LEU A 144 0.14 -0.01 -11.34
C LEU A 144 0.97 1.28 -11.23
N ALA A 145 1.83 1.39 -10.21
CA ALA A 145 2.73 2.53 -10.03
C ALA A 145 3.75 2.67 -11.17
N MET A 146 4.29 1.54 -11.66
CA MET A 146 5.19 1.55 -12.82
C MET A 146 4.45 2.00 -14.09
N ARG A 147 3.23 1.53 -14.33
CA ARG A 147 2.39 1.96 -15.46
C ARG A 147 2.02 3.44 -15.36
N LEU A 148 1.70 3.91 -14.16
CA LEU A 148 1.45 5.33 -13.91
C LEU A 148 2.68 6.20 -14.25
N ALA A 149 3.88 5.75 -13.85
CA ALA A 149 5.13 6.47 -14.10
C ALA A 149 5.47 6.63 -15.59
N GLN A 150 4.91 5.80 -16.47
CA GLN A 150 5.00 5.97 -17.93
C GLN A 150 4.00 7.02 -18.47
N ALA A 151 2.86 7.15 -17.81
CA ALA A 151 1.73 7.93 -18.32
C ALA A 151 1.73 9.39 -17.88
N VAL A 152 2.22 9.68 -16.66
CA VAL A 152 2.15 11.01 -16.06
C VAL A 152 3.45 11.39 -15.35
N PRO A 153 3.73 12.70 -15.19
CA PRO A 153 4.87 13.17 -14.41
C PRO A 153 4.74 12.77 -12.94
N ILE A 154 5.78 12.14 -12.40
CA ILE A 154 5.94 11.84 -10.98
C ILE A 154 7.23 12.46 -10.44
N SER A 155 7.42 12.49 -9.12
CA SER A 155 8.65 13.02 -8.50
C SER A 155 9.57 11.93 -7.94
N GLY A 156 9.05 10.73 -7.74
CA GLY A 156 9.79 9.56 -7.25
C GLY A 156 8.91 8.32 -7.32
N LEU A 157 9.51 7.14 -7.39
CA LEU A 157 8.83 5.86 -7.48
C LEU A 157 9.34 4.92 -6.38
N ILE A 158 8.43 4.44 -5.54
CA ILE A 158 8.74 3.53 -4.43
C ILE A 158 7.86 2.29 -4.56
N LEU A 159 8.47 1.14 -4.65
CA LEU A 159 7.81 -0.14 -4.87
C LEU A 159 8.06 -1.05 -3.67
N ILE A 160 7.01 -1.54 -3.04
CA ILE A 160 7.09 -2.40 -1.85
C ILE A 160 6.56 -3.78 -2.24
N SER A 161 7.41 -4.80 -2.21
CA SER A 161 7.07 -6.18 -2.62
C SER A 161 6.21 -6.20 -3.89
N PRO A 162 6.68 -5.60 -5.00
CA PRO A 162 5.87 -5.36 -6.18
C PRO A 162 5.67 -6.60 -7.03
N ALA A 163 4.52 -6.70 -7.71
CA ALA A 163 4.35 -7.63 -8.83
C ALA A 163 5.30 -7.25 -9.97
N LEU A 164 5.83 -8.26 -10.66
CA LEU A 164 6.81 -8.09 -11.72
C LEU A 164 6.17 -7.70 -13.07
N PRO A 165 6.84 -6.85 -13.86
CA PRO A 165 6.47 -6.64 -15.25
C PRO A 165 6.77 -7.90 -16.11
N ALA A 166 6.12 -8.01 -17.27
CA ALA A 166 6.20 -9.15 -18.17
C ALA A 166 7.64 -9.60 -18.48
N LEU A 167 8.54 -8.65 -18.69
CA LEU A 167 9.95 -8.93 -19.02
C LEU A 167 10.70 -9.73 -17.93
N LEU A 168 10.33 -9.53 -16.65
CA LEU A 168 10.99 -10.17 -15.52
C LEU A 168 10.19 -11.34 -14.95
N LEU A 169 8.95 -11.51 -15.41
CA LEU A 169 8.03 -12.51 -14.88
C LEU A 169 8.34 -13.89 -15.48
N GLU A 170 8.35 -14.91 -14.63
CA GLU A 170 8.23 -16.31 -15.04
C GLU A 170 6.76 -16.72 -14.88
N PRO A 171 5.97 -16.71 -15.97
CA PRO A 171 4.53 -16.92 -15.83
C PRO A 171 4.23 -18.35 -15.38
N PRO A 172 3.26 -18.54 -14.50
CA PRO A 172 2.83 -19.87 -14.09
C PRO A 172 2.19 -20.61 -15.29
N PRO A 173 2.03 -21.95 -15.21
CA PRO A 173 1.41 -22.71 -16.28
C PRO A 173 0.03 -22.15 -16.67
N SER A 174 -0.20 -21.90 -17.94
CA SER A 174 -1.39 -21.20 -18.46
C SER A 174 -2.72 -21.89 -18.08
N HIS A 175 -2.72 -23.22 -17.84
CA HIS A 175 -3.91 -23.92 -17.40
C HIS A 175 -4.30 -23.53 -15.95
N MET A 176 -3.34 -23.20 -15.07
CA MET A 176 -3.63 -22.72 -13.72
C MET A 176 -4.22 -21.30 -13.75
N VAL A 177 -3.69 -20.44 -14.60
CA VAL A 177 -4.19 -19.08 -14.79
C VAL A 177 -5.64 -19.07 -15.28
N ARG A 178 -5.97 -19.97 -16.25
CA ARG A 178 -7.34 -20.13 -16.76
C ARG A 178 -8.37 -20.63 -15.74
N LEU A 179 -7.94 -21.28 -14.67
CA LEU A 179 -8.82 -21.74 -13.61
C LEU A 179 -9.20 -20.65 -12.59
N LEU A 180 -8.58 -19.46 -12.67
CA LEU A 180 -8.92 -18.35 -11.79
C LEU A 180 -10.38 -17.91 -12.06
N PRO A 181 -11.20 -17.75 -11.00
CA PRO A 181 -12.57 -17.27 -11.14
C PRO A 181 -12.59 -15.80 -11.62
N GLU A 182 -13.72 -15.35 -12.15
CA GLU A 182 -13.89 -13.94 -12.58
C GLU A 182 -13.78 -12.96 -11.41
N ARG A 183 -14.21 -13.41 -10.24
CA ARG A 183 -14.08 -12.69 -8.96
C ARG A 183 -13.55 -13.64 -7.91
N TYR A 184 -12.57 -13.22 -7.14
CA TYR A 184 -12.06 -13.99 -6.01
C TYR A 184 -11.98 -13.16 -4.73
N LYS A 185 -11.76 -13.84 -3.62
CA LYS A 185 -11.57 -13.25 -2.29
C LYS A 185 -10.32 -13.83 -1.64
N ARG A 186 -10.07 -13.44 -0.41
CA ARG A 186 -8.92 -13.78 0.41
C ARG A 186 -8.62 -15.28 0.49
N GLU A 187 -9.64 -16.14 0.35
CA GLU A 187 -9.50 -17.60 0.38
C GLU A 187 -8.56 -18.12 -0.71
N LEU A 188 -8.60 -17.48 -1.89
CA LEU A 188 -7.69 -17.83 -3.00
C LEU A 188 -6.22 -17.56 -2.67
N LEU A 189 -5.95 -16.58 -1.81
CA LEU A 189 -4.61 -16.21 -1.37
C LEU A 189 -4.23 -16.85 -0.01
N GLY A 190 -5.04 -17.78 0.49
CA GLY A 190 -4.77 -18.48 1.73
C GLY A 190 -5.01 -17.65 3.01
N TRP A 191 -5.73 -16.51 2.90
CA TRP A 191 -6.04 -15.65 4.03
C TRP A 191 -7.39 -15.97 4.69
N ASP A 192 -7.78 -17.22 4.72
CA ASP A 192 -8.93 -17.69 5.47
C ASP A 192 -8.52 -18.72 6.55
N GLY A 193 -9.45 -19.04 7.45
CA GLY A 193 -9.20 -20.01 8.51
C GLY A 193 -8.74 -19.41 9.84
N PRO A 194 -8.23 -20.25 10.74
CA PRO A 194 -7.83 -19.82 12.09
C PRO A 194 -6.65 -18.87 12.09
N ILE A 195 -6.62 -17.95 13.06
CA ILE A 195 -5.57 -16.93 13.18
C ILE A 195 -4.18 -17.54 13.44
N ALA A 196 -4.10 -18.58 14.28
CA ALA A 196 -2.80 -19.11 14.71
C ALA A 196 -1.94 -19.69 13.56
N PRO A 197 -2.45 -20.49 12.60
CA PRO A 197 -1.71 -20.93 11.43
C PRO A 197 -1.29 -19.76 10.53
N LEU A 198 -2.16 -18.76 10.33
CA LEU A 198 -1.85 -17.58 9.53
C LEU A 198 -0.74 -16.75 10.17
N GLN A 199 -0.77 -16.58 11.49
CA GLN A 199 0.29 -15.92 12.24
C GLN A 199 1.61 -16.70 12.18
N ALA A 200 1.56 -18.04 12.27
CA ALA A 200 2.77 -18.86 12.14
C ALA A 200 3.43 -18.72 10.75
N ALA A 201 2.62 -18.53 9.70
CA ALA A 201 3.12 -18.23 8.34
C ALA A 201 3.62 -16.79 8.16
N ASN A 202 3.24 -15.87 9.04
CA ASN A 202 3.62 -14.45 9.03
C ASN A 202 4.10 -14.05 10.45
N PRO A 203 5.28 -14.52 10.88
CA PRO A 203 5.71 -14.42 12.29
C PRO A 203 6.03 -13.00 12.74
N ASP A 204 6.18 -12.07 11.83
CA ASP A 204 6.37 -10.64 12.03
C ASP A 204 5.07 -9.88 12.34
N LEU A 205 3.91 -10.53 12.15
CA LEU A 205 2.59 -9.99 12.47
C LEU A 205 2.09 -10.46 13.83
N THR A 206 1.40 -9.59 14.54
CA THR A 206 0.65 -9.99 15.75
C THR A 206 -0.65 -10.71 15.38
N SER A 207 -1.26 -11.44 16.32
CA SER A 207 -2.59 -12.05 16.10
C SER A 207 -3.65 -10.99 15.76
N ALA A 208 -3.53 -9.81 16.33
CA ALA A 208 -4.42 -8.67 16.04
C ALA A 208 -4.22 -8.15 14.60
N ASP A 209 -2.97 -8.08 14.13
CA ASP A 209 -2.69 -7.72 12.74
C ASP A 209 -3.29 -8.72 11.77
N VAL A 210 -3.06 -10.03 11.99
CA VAL A 210 -3.60 -11.10 11.15
C VAL A 210 -5.13 -11.05 11.13
N SER A 211 -5.77 -10.88 12.28
CA SER A 211 -7.24 -10.77 12.36
C SER A 211 -7.76 -9.55 11.60
N ARG A 212 -7.09 -8.40 11.74
CA ARG A 212 -7.46 -7.18 11.03
C ARG A 212 -7.29 -7.34 9.51
N ILE A 213 -6.15 -7.86 9.06
CA ILE A 213 -5.90 -8.11 7.63
C ILE A 213 -6.97 -9.04 7.07
N GLN A 214 -7.21 -10.20 7.72
CA GLN A 214 -8.22 -11.16 7.30
C GLN A 214 -9.61 -10.54 7.19
N TYR A 215 -9.99 -9.69 8.12
CA TYR A 215 -11.29 -9.00 8.13
C TYR A 215 -11.38 -7.95 7.00
N MET A 216 -10.29 -7.23 6.76
CA MET A 216 -10.27 -6.09 5.83
C MET A 216 -10.04 -6.48 4.36
N LEU A 217 -9.52 -7.69 4.08
CA LEU A 217 -9.34 -8.16 2.70
C LEU A 217 -10.70 -8.35 2.01
N GLY A 218 -10.88 -7.68 0.89
CA GLY A 218 -12.13 -7.62 0.13
C GLY A 218 -12.26 -8.70 -0.95
N ALA A 219 -12.75 -8.28 -2.09
CA ALA A 219 -12.80 -9.06 -3.33
C ALA A 219 -11.90 -8.42 -4.39
N GLU A 220 -11.57 -9.21 -5.43
CA GLU A 220 -10.68 -8.77 -6.50
C GLU A 220 -11.12 -9.31 -7.86
N SER A 221 -10.67 -8.65 -8.93
CA SER A 221 -10.88 -9.09 -10.32
C SER A 221 -9.97 -10.26 -10.69
N GLY A 222 -10.58 -11.35 -11.13
CA GLY A 222 -9.85 -12.47 -11.70
C GLY A 222 -9.20 -12.14 -13.05
N ALA A 223 -9.76 -11.24 -13.83
CA ALA A 223 -9.16 -10.79 -15.10
C ALA A 223 -7.89 -9.98 -14.84
N ALA A 224 -7.90 -9.03 -13.90
CA ALA A 224 -6.71 -8.28 -13.51
C ALA A 224 -5.61 -9.20 -12.98
N ARG A 225 -5.96 -10.19 -12.13
CA ARG A 225 -4.99 -11.18 -11.66
C ARG A 225 -4.44 -12.06 -12.79
N ARG A 226 -5.27 -12.52 -13.72
CA ARG A 226 -4.80 -13.29 -14.90
C ARG A 226 -3.77 -12.48 -15.68
N GLN A 227 -4.09 -11.23 -16.01
CA GLN A 227 -3.18 -10.34 -16.74
C GLN A 227 -1.88 -10.09 -15.97
N MET A 228 -1.94 -9.89 -14.65
CA MET A 228 -0.76 -9.75 -13.81
C MET A 228 0.13 -11.01 -13.86
N LEU A 229 -0.45 -12.21 -13.82
CA LEU A 229 0.27 -13.48 -13.87
C LEU A 229 0.74 -13.88 -15.27
N GLU A 230 0.10 -13.42 -16.32
CA GLU A 230 0.50 -13.61 -17.72
C GLU A 230 1.57 -12.60 -18.15
N GLY A 231 1.65 -11.47 -17.44
CA GLY A 231 2.62 -10.41 -17.64
C GLY A 231 2.01 -9.12 -18.19
N VAL A 232 2.20 -8.04 -17.46
CA VAL A 232 1.85 -6.69 -17.90
C VAL A 232 3.11 -6.01 -18.42
N GLU A 233 3.03 -5.51 -19.65
CA GLU A 233 4.16 -4.79 -20.27
C GLU A 233 4.43 -3.47 -19.55
N VAL A 234 5.69 -3.27 -19.22
CA VAL A 234 6.23 -2.01 -18.69
C VAL A 234 7.48 -1.67 -19.48
N ASP A 235 7.51 -0.52 -20.10
CA ASP A 235 8.71 0.02 -20.74
C ASP A 235 9.43 0.97 -19.78
N ARG A 236 10.60 0.56 -19.31
CA ARG A 236 11.42 1.33 -18.39
C ARG A 236 11.88 2.67 -19.00
N ASP A 237 12.11 2.70 -20.29
CA ASP A 237 12.68 3.86 -20.97
C ASP A 237 11.60 4.95 -21.20
N GLU A 238 10.30 4.60 -21.13
CA GLU A 238 9.19 5.55 -21.11
C GLU A 238 8.91 6.15 -19.73
N MET A 239 9.49 5.58 -18.67
CA MET A 239 9.25 6.09 -17.32
C MET A 239 10.03 7.37 -17.07
N ALA A 240 9.43 8.27 -16.27
CA ALA A 240 10.11 9.48 -15.82
C ALA A 240 11.48 9.16 -15.19
N ASP A 241 12.49 9.97 -15.51
CA ASP A 241 13.83 9.87 -14.89
C ASP A 241 13.79 10.52 -13.49
N VAL A 242 13.42 9.71 -12.50
CA VAL A 242 13.24 10.11 -11.10
C VAL A 242 13.91 9.10 -10.18
N PRO A 243 14.26 9.48 -8.94
CA PRO A 243 14.73 8.53 -7.94
C PRO A 243 13.75 7.38 -7.73
N ARG A 244 14.27 6.15 -7.69
CA ARG A 244 13.49 4.92 -7.56
C ARG A 244 14.01 4.08 -6.41
N LEU A 245 13.08 3.50 -5.64
CA LEU A 245 13.38 2.59 -4.54
C LEU A 245 12.50 1.34 -4.67
N VAL A 246 13.12 0.18 -4.52
CA VAL A 246 12.40 -1.10 -4.38
C VAL A 246 12.67 -1.66 -2.98
N ILE A 247 11.63 -2.13 -2.32
CA ILE A 247 11.70 -2.75 -0.99
C ILE A 247 11.18 -4.17 -1.10
N GLY A 248 11.98 -5.14 -0.64
CA GLY A 248 11.61 -6.55 -0.55
C GLY A 248 11.40 -7.02 0.88
N GLY A 249 10.65 -8.10 1.04
CA GLY A 249 10.44 -8.81 2.31
C GLY A 249 10.91 -10.25 2.22
N GLY A 250 11.82 -10.67 3.11
CA GLY A 250 12.40 -12.03 3.07
C GLY A 250 11.40 -13.14 3.44
N LEU A 251 10.29 -12.79 4.09
CA LEU A 251 9.19 -13.71 4.42
C LEU A 251 7.98 -13.53 3.49
N ASP A 252 8.13 -12.77 2.40
CA ASP A 252 7.06 -12.64 1.42
C ASP A 252 6.95 -13.90 0.56
N HIS A 253 5.80 -14.56 0.62
CA HIS A 253 5.52 -15.79 -0.12
C HIS A 253 4.91 -15.55 -1.52
N TRP A 254 4.53 -14.32 -1.83
CA TRP A 254 3.89 -13.98 -3.11
C TRP A 254 4.82 -13.27 -4.07
N PHE A 255 5.62 -12.33 -3.55
CA PHE A 255 6.58 -11.56 -4.32
C PHE A 255 7.94 -11.64 -3.62
N SER A 256 8.78 -12.54 -4.08
CA SER A 256 10.03 -12.86 -3.38
C SER A 256 10.97 -11.66 -3.26
N ASP A 257 11.77 -11.64 -2.20
CA ASP A 257 12.85 -10.65 -2.03
C ASP A 257 13.84 -10.66 -3.22
N ALA A 258 14.12 -11.85 -3.76
CA ALA A 258 14.97 -12.01 -4.94
C ALA A 258 14.34 -11.38 -6.20
N ASP A 259 13.03 -11.49 -6.37
CA ASP A 259 12.30 -10.84 -7.48
C ASP A 259 12.31 -9.33 -7.32
N SER A 260 12.11 -8.84 -6.10
CA SER A 260 12.23 -7.41 -5.79
C SER A 260 13.61 -6.87 -6.09
N HIS A 261 14.67 -7.63 -5.77
CA HIS A 261 16.05 -7.26 -6.10
C HIS A 261 16.30 -7.23 -7.62
N ARG A 262 15.85 -8.25 -8.36
CA ARG A 262 15.94 -8.26 -9.84
C ARG A 262 15.22 -7.07 -10.48
N LEU A 263 14.06 -6.71 -9.92
CA LEU A 263 13.32 -5.54 -10.38
C LEU A 263 14.09 -4.25 -10.11
N ALA A 264 14.73 -4.12 -8.94
CA ALA A 264 15.54 -2.96 -8.60
C ALA A 264 16.73 -2.81 -9.56
N GLU A 265 17.45 -3.89 -9.86
CA GLU A 265 18.53 -3.90 -10.84
C GLU A 265 18.04 -3.46 -12.23
N TRP A 266 16.92 -4.01 -12.68
CA TRP A 266 16.34 -3.65 -13.97
C TRP A 266 15.92 -2.19 -14.06
N LEU A 267 15.34 -1.64 -12.96
CA LEU A 267 14.92 -0.23 -12.88
C LEU A 267 16.09 0.75 -12.64
N GLY A 268 17.29 0.28 -12.28
CA GLY A 268 18.35 1.13 -11.76
C GLY A 268 17.96 1.84 -10.47
N ALA A 269 17.22 1.14 -9.61
CA ALA A 269 16.67 1.65 -8.36
C ALA A 269 17.54 1.30 -7.16
N ASP A 270 17.47 2.09 -6.09
CA ASP A 270 17.96 1.67 -4.79
C ASP A 270 17.16 0.45 -4.29
N PHE A 271 17.81 -0.44 -3.54
CA PHE A 271 17.16 -1.63 -2.99
C PHE A 271 17.33 -1.72 -1.48
N ILE A 272 16.25 -2.03 -0.78
CA ILE A 272 16.25 -2.33 0.66
C ILE A 272 15.51 -3.64 0.89
N SER A 273 16.18 -4.60 1.56
CA SER A 273 15.57 -5.86 2.00
C SER A 273 15.28 -5.83 3.50
N PHE A 274 14.06 -6.24 3.85
CA PHE A 274 13.68 -6.55 5.23
C PHE A 274 13.50 -8.08 5.33
N SER A 275 14.61 -8.79 5.58
CA SER A 275 14.66 -10.25 5.54
C SER A 275 13.69 -10.94 6.49
N GLU A 276 13.25 -10.25 7.54
CA GLU A 276 12.34 -10.75 8.58
C GLU A 276 10.87 -10.35 8.37
N LEU A 277 10.52 -9.65 7.28
CA LEU A 277 9.15 -9.16 7.06
C LEU A 277 8.43 -9.92 5.96
N SER A 278 7.15 -10.19 6.24
CA SER A 278 6.17 -10.75 5.30
C SER A 278 5.51 -9.66 4.45
N HIS A 279 4.74 -10.06 3.43
CA HIS A 279 4.06 -9.17 2.52
C HIS A 279 3.30 -8.03 3.21
N TYR A 280 2.40 -8.37 4.13
CA TYR A 280 1.65 -7.37 4.88
C TYR A 280 2.43 -6.77 6.06
N GLY A 281 3.44 -7.44 6.58
CA GLY A 281 4.32 -6.92 7.60
C GLY A 281 5.07 -5.67 7.16
N LEU A 282 5.39 -5.56 5.88
CA LEU A 282 6.03 -4.39 5.29
C LEU A 282 5.18 -3.12 5.41
N ILE A 283 3.84 -3.21 5.40
CA ILE A 283 2.97 -2.03 5.29
C ILE A 283 1.93 -1.89 6.40
N THR A 284 1.48 -3.00 7.01
CA THR A 284 0.37 -2.95 7.99
C THR A 284 0.74 -3.41 9.39
N GLY A 285 1.89 -4.08 9.56
CA GLY A 285 2.28 -4.65 10.85
C GLY A 285 2.45 -3.58 11.93
N GLU A 286 1.89 -3.84 13.11
CA GLU A 286 1.92 -2.89 14.23
C GLU A 286 3.34 -2.48 14.62
N ASN A 287 4.27 -3.44 14.62
CA ASN A 287 5.64 -3.25 15.07
C ASN A 287 6.66 -3.05 13.93
N THR A 288 6.25 -3.16 12.68
CA THR A 288 7.16 -3.24 11.53
C THR A 288 6.98 -2.13 10.51
N ALA A 289 5.74 -1.72 10.23
CA ALA A 289 5.42 -0.75 9.17
C ALA A 289 6.11 0.62 9.38
N GLU A 290 6.30 1.06 10.62
CA GLU A 290 6.97 2.33 10.90
C GLU A 290 8.45 2.31 10.49
N ARG A 291 9.16 1.19 10.67
CA ARG A 291 10.56 1.02 10.23
C ARG A 291 10.68 1.13 8.70
N VAL A 292 9.74 0.55 7.97
CA VAL A 292 9.69 0.63 6.51
C VAL A 292 9.39 2.07 6.09
N ALA A 293 8.42 2.72 6.71
CA ALA A 293 8.10 4.13 6.45
C ALA A 293 9.30 5.07 6.76
N GLU A 294 10.08 4.78 7.80
CA GLU A 294 11.30 5.53 8.12
C GLU A 294 12.39 5.38 7.05
N SER A 295 12.59 4.17 6.52
CA SER A 295 13.53 3.94 5.43
C SER A 295 13.11 4.69 4.16
N ILE A 296 11.82 4.71 3.85
CA ILE A 296 11.27 5.51 2.76
C ILE A 296 11.49 7.00 3.00
N ARG A 297 11.27 7.49 4.22
CA ARG A 297 11.55 8.88 4.55
C ARG A 297 13.03 9.23 4.35
N ALA A 298 13.94 8.37 4.79
CA ALA A 298 15.37 8.56 4.59
C ALA A 298 15.74 8.64 3.10
N PHE A 299 15.17 7.75 2.27
CA PHE A 299 15.32 7.80 0.82
C PHE A 299 14.80 9.11 0.22
N ILE A 300 13.58 9.55 0.57
CA ILE A 300 12.99 10.80 0.10
C ILE A 300 13.88 12.00 0.47
N GLU A 301 14.37 12.05 1.70
CA GLU A 301 15.21 13.15 2.19
C GLU A 301 16.61 13.15 1.55
N SER A 302 17.22 11.98 1.31
CA SER A 302 18.55 11.87 0.66
C SER A 302 18.51 12.34 -0.81
N HIS A 303 17.40 12.09 -1.50
CA HIS A 303 17.19 12.52 -2.90
C HIS A 303 16.54 13.90 -3.03
N ARG A 304 16.27 14.59 -1.91
CA ARG A 304 15.65 15.93 -1.87
C ARG A 304 14.29 16.01 -2.59
N LEU A 305 13.51 14.95 -2.49
CA LEU A 305 12.18 14.85 -3.08
C LEU A 305 11.11 15.64 -2.32
#